data_3a994488f4d9f69a26ba69c38cd632ed
#
_entry.id   3a994488f4d9f69a26ba69c38cd632ed
#
_cell.length_a   1.000
_cell.length_b   1.000
_cell.length_c   1.000
_cell.angle_alpha   90.00
_cell.angle_beta   90.00
_cell.angle_gamma   90.00
#
_symmetry.space_group_name_H-M   'P 1'
#
loop_
_entity.id
_entity.type
_entity.pdbx_description
1 polymer ?
#
loop_
_entity_poly.entity_id
_entity_poly.type
_entity_poly.pdbx_seq_one_letter_code
_entity_poly.pdbx_strand_id
1 'polypeptide(L)'
;MLIAILPQEEIFGPILPIVTAESAEAAIKLINSRDKPLALYVFSARDGVAERFTRNTSSGGLCINDTIMHLSVEELPFGGVGASGMGAYHGKHGFDTFTHYKVPT
;
A
#
# COMPACT_ATOMS: atom_id res chain seq x y z
N MET A 1 3.17 4.47 -19.08
CA MET A 1 3.51 4.32 -17.65
C MET A 1 3.81 2.85 -17.37
N LEU A 2 4.89 2.58 -16.65
CA LEU A 2 5.25 1.21 -16.25
C LEU A 2 4.70 0.94 -14.87
N ILE A 3 4.13 -0.25 -14.66
CA ILE A 3 3.59 -0.71 -13.38
C ILE A 3 4.21 -2.06 -13.08
N ALA A 4 4.84 -2.19 -11.93
CA ALA A 4 5.16 -3.50 -11.38
C ALA A 4 3.92 -4.04 -10.69
N ILE A 5 3.48 -5.22 -11.08
CA ILE A 5 2.25 -5.83 -10.56
C ILE A 5 2.60 -7.19 -9.98
N LEU A 6 2.14 -7.44 -8.77
CA LEU A 6 2.11 -8.80 -8.26
C LEU A 6 1.11 -9.62 -9.10
N PRO A 7 1.48 -10.83 -9.55
CA PRO A 7 0.57 -11.74 -10.22
C PRO A 7 -0.57 -12.17 -9.27
N GLN A 8 -1.54 -12.93 -9.77
CA GLN A 8 -2.64 -13.45 -8.94
C GLN A 8 -2.14 -14.33 -7.78
N GLU A 9 -0.96 -14.91 -7.94
CA GLU A 9 -0.25 -15.66 -6.92
C GLU A 9 1.13 -15.02 -6.72
N GLU A 10 1.51 -14.76 -5.48
CA GLU A 10 2.78 -14.13 -5.14
C GLU A 10 3.94 -15.09 -5.43
N ILE A 11 4.89 -14.66 -6.26
CA ILE A 11 5.97 -15.54 -6.75
C ILE A 11 7.03 -15.81 -5.68
N PHE A 12 7.27 -14.87 -4.75
CA PHE A 12 8.34 -14.93 -3.73
C PHE A 12 9.71 -15.29 -4.31
N GLY A 13 10.09 -14.68 -5.44
CA GLY A 13 11.33 -14.98 -6.15
C GLY A 13 11.86 -13.78 -6.93
N PRO A 14 12.96 -13.92 -7.66
CA PRO A 14 13.61 -12.81 -8.35
C PRO A 14 12.92 -12.46 -9.69
N ILE A 15 11.60 -12.44 -9.71
CA ILE A 15 10.79 -12.12 -10.89
C ILE A 15 9.95 -10.88 -10.57
N LEU A 16 10.08 -9.84 -11.38
CA LEU A 16 9.30 -8.62 -11.30
C LEU A 16 8.44 -8.48 -12.56
N PRO A 17 7.15 -8.82 -12.52
CA PRO A 17 6.26 -8.59 -13.65
C PRO A 17 6.04 -7.09 -13.89
N ILE A 18 6.29 -6.65 -15.11
CA ILE A 18 6.12 -5.25 -15.51
C ILE A 18 5.04 -5.17 -16.59
N VAL A 19 4.04 -4.35 -16.35
CA VAL A 19 2.93 -4.08 -17.27
C VAL A 19 2.94 -2.62 -17.67
N THR A 20 2.60 -2.33 -18.91
CA THR A 20 2.44 -0.95 -19.39
C THR A 20 1.00 -0.51 -19.25
N ALA A 21 0.79 0.73 -18.83
CA ALA A 21 -0.52 1.38 -18.83
C ALA A 21 -0.46 2.69 -19.63
N GLU A 22 -1.51 2.97 -20.37
CA GLU A 22 -1.60 4.14 -21.24
C GLU A 22 -1.69 5.45 -20.44
N SER A 23 -2.32 5.39 -19.26
CA SER A 23 -2.52 6.55 -18.38
C SER A 23 -2.47 6.17 -16.90
N ALA A 24 -2.44 7.17 -16.03
CA ALA A 24 -2.56 7.00 -14.59
C ALA A 24 -3.92 6.39 -14.21
N GLU A 25 -4.99 6.77 -14.90
CA GLU A 25 -6.34 6.25 -14.70
C GLU A 25 -6.42 4.76 -15.07
N ALA A 26 -5.80 4.36 -16.17
CA ALA A 26 -5.72 2.96 -16.57
C ALA A 26 -4.94 2.13 -15.55
N ALA A 27 -3.86 2.70 -15.02
CA ALA A 27 -3.07 2.10 -13.95
C ALA A 27 -3.88 1.91 -12.66
N ILE A 28 -4.60 2.94 -12.23
CA ILE A 28 -5.47 2.89 -11.03
C ILE A 28 -6.57 1.83 -11.21
N LYS A 29 -7.20 1.78 -12.39
CA LYS A 29 -8.21 0.74 -12.67
C LYS A 29 -7.62 -0.66 -12.58
N LEU A 30 -6.42 -0.87 -13.12
CA LEU A 30 -5.74 -2.16 -13.06
C LEU A 30 -5.40 -2.55 -11.62
N ILE A 31 -4.89 -1.63 -10.80
CA ILE A 31 -4.61 -1.87 -9.39
C ILE A 31 -5.91 -2.22 -8.64
N ASN A 32 -6.96 -1.46 -8.85
CA ASN A 32 -8.24 -1.66 -8.16
C ASN A 32 -9.02 -2.91 -8.63
N SER A 33 -8.64 -3.49 -9.77
CA SER A 33 -9.21 -4.78 -10.24
C SER A 33 -8.60 -6.00 -9.55
N ARG A 34 -7.63 -5.79 -8.67
CA ARG A 34 -6.90 -6.83 -7.95
C ARG A 34 -7.10 -6.70 -6.45
N ASP A 35 -6.63 -7.71 -5.73
CA ASP A 35 -6.57 -7.66 -4.27
C ASP A 35 -5.73 -6.49 -3.80
N LYS A 36 -6.12 -5.91 -2.67
CA LYS A 36 -5.44 -4.75 -2.09
C LYS A 36 -4.03 -5.15 -1.62
N PRO A 37 -2.98 -4.51 -2.15
CA PRO A 37 -1.61 -4.87 -1.80
C PRO A 37 -1.23 -4.39 -0.40
N LEU A 38 -0.21 -5.02 0.17
CA LEU A 38 0.41 -4.56 1.42
C LEU A 38 1.07 -3.19 1.23
N ALA A 39 1.75 -2.97 0.12
CA ALA A 39 2.43 -1.72 -0.18
C ALA A 39 2.19 -1.28 -1.63
N LEU A 40 2.04 0.02 -1.83
CA LEU A 40 1.99 0.66 -3.13
C LEU A 40 3.09 1.72 -3.22
N TYR A 41 3.92 1.65 -4.24
CA TYR A 41 4.97 2.63 -4.51
C TYR A 41 4.64 3.41 -5.79
N VAL A 42 4.60 4.72 -5.69
CA VAL A 42 4.27 5.60 -6.82
C VAL A 42 5.42 6.53 -7.11
N PHE A 43 6.01 6.40 -8.28
CA PHE A 43 7.08 7.29 -8.75
C PHE A 43 6.54 8.26 -9.78
N SER A 44 6.58 9.54 -9.50
CA SER A 44 6.13 10.60 -10.39
C SER A 44 6.80 11.92 -10.07
N ALA A 45 7.23 12.62 -11.11
CA ALA A 45 7.66 14.01 -11.01
C ALA A 45 6.49 15.02 -11.00
N ARG A 46 5.24 14.54 -11.11
CA ARG A 46 4.03 15.37 -11.13
C ARG A 46 3.19 15.09 -9.87
N ASP A 47 3.06 16.09 -9.00
CA ASP A 47 2.32 15.97 -7.73
C ASP A 47 0.86 15.53 -7.93
N GLY A 48 0.18 16.06 -8.94
CA GLY A 48 -1.20 15.67 -9.23
C GLY A 48 -1.39 14.18 -9.64
N VAL A 49 -0.33 13.49 -10.09
CA VAL A 49 -0.38 12.05 -10.35
C VAL A 49 -0.32 11.28 -9.03
N ALA A 50 0.64 11.61 -8.16
CA ALA A 50 0.77 10.99 -6.85
C ALA A 50 -0.53 11.13 -6.03
N GLU A 51 -1.12 12.32 -6.01
CA GLU A 51 -2.39 12.58 -5.32
C GLU A 51 -3.54 11.72 -5.86
N ARG A 52 -3.62 11.52 -7.18
CA ARG A 52 -4.64 10.64 -7.77
C ARG A 52 -4.52 9.20 -7.29
N PHE A 53 -3.31 8.66 -7.21
CA PHE A 53 -3.10 7.31 -6.65
C PHE A 53 -3.48 7.27 -5.17
N THR A 54 -3.07 8.25 -4.39
CA THR A 54 -3.40 8.34 -2.96
C THR A 54 -4.91 8.31 -2.71
N ARG A 55 -5.68 9.05 -3.52
CA ARG A 55 -7.13 9.17 -3.34
C ARG A 55 -7.95 8.02 -3.93
N ASN A 56 -7.42 7.36 -4.96
CA ASN A 56 -8.22 6.42 -5.77
C ASN A 56 -7.72 4.98 -5.70
N THR A 57 -6.75 4.66 -4.84
CA THR A 57 -6.30 3.29 -4.58
C THR A 57 -6.34 2.98 -3.09
N SER A 58 -6.32 1.69 -2.76
CA SER A 58 -6.24 1.22 -1.39
C SER A 58 -5.09 0.23 -1.26
N SER A 59 -4.25 0.44 -0.25
CA SER A 59 -3.12 -0.43 0.11
C SER A 59 -2.87 -0.38 1.61
N GLY A 60 -2.10 -1.30 2.15
CA GLY A 60 -1.67 -1.24 3.55
C GLY A 60 -0.80 0.00 3.80
N GLY A 61 0.18 0.24 2.94
CA GLY A 61 1.01 1.44 2.95
C GLY A 61 1.17 2.04 1.57
N LEU A 62 1.44 3.35 1.50
CA LEU A 62 1.74 4.08 0.27
C LEU A 62 3.03 4.87 0.45
N CYS A 63 3.95 4.79 -0.51
CA CYS A 63 5.16 5.59 -0.52
C CYS A 63 5.30 6.30 -1.88
N ILE A 64 5.61 7.59 -1.85
CA ILE A 64 5.75 8.44 -3.03
C ILE A 64 7.23 8.72 -3.28
N ASN A 65 7.69 8.39 -4.50
CA ASN A 65 9.07 8.59 -4.95
C ASN A 65 10.14 7.89 -4.09
N ASP A 66 9.74 6.87 -3.36
CA ASP A 66 10.63 6.03 -2.55
C ASP A 66 10.05 4.63 -2.40
N THR A 67 10.83 3.72 -1.82
CA THR A 67 10.41 2.35 -1.48
C THR A 67 10.77 2.06 -0.03
N ILE A 68 9.99 1.18 0.62
CA ILE A 68 10.30 0.64 1.95
C ILE A 68 10.26 1.68 3.09
N MET A 69 10.54 2.95 2.85
CA MET A 69 10.70 3.98 3.88
C MET A 69 9.52 4.09 4.87
N HIS A 70 8.30 3.77 4.43
CA HIS A 70 7.13 3.72 5.32
C HIS A 70 7.24 2.66 6.44
N LEU A 71 8.13 1.66 6.29
CA LEU A 71 8.43 0.65 7.30
C LEU A 71 9.37 1.16 8.39
N SER A 72 10.22 2.14 8.08
CA SER A 72 11.25 2.64 8.99
C SER A 72 10.75 3.73 9.93
N VAL A 73 9.54 4.24 9.72
CA VAL A 73 8.92 5.25 10.59
C VAL A 73 8.11 4.54 11.67
N GLU A 74 8.71 4.38 12.84
CA GLU A 74 8.15 3.62 13.96
C GLU A 74 6.85 4.21 14.54
N GLU A 75 6.56 5.48 14.27
CA GLU A 75 5.33 6.15 14.69
C GLU A 75 4.15 5.88 13.76
N LEU A 76 4.41 5.43 12.52
CA LEU A 76 3.36 5.12 11.56
C LEU A 76 2.88 3.68 11.69
N PRO A 77 1.57 3.44 11.55
CA PRO A 77 1.04 2.08 11.56
C PRO A 77 1.53 1.30 10.34
N PHE A 78 2.01 0.10 10.55
CA PHE A 78 2.34 -0.82 9.49
C PHE A 78 1.42 -2.04 9.52
N GLY A 79 0.77 -2.32 8.40
CA GLY A 79 -0.12 -3.46 8.25
C GLY A 79 -0.82 -3.47 6.89
N GLY A 80 -1.40 -4.60 6.53
CA GLY A 80 -2.17 -4.78 5.32
C GLY A 80 -3.62 -4.31 5.44
N VAL A 81 -4.36 -4.42 4.34
CA VAL A 81 -5.80 -4.13 4.27
C VAL A 81 -6.49 -5.15 3.36
N GLY A 82 -7.61 -5.69 3.79
CA GLY A 82 -8.33 -6.72 3.03
C GLY A 82 -7.49 -7.99 2.86
N ALA A 83 -7.23 -8.40 1.63
CA ALA A 83 -6.46 -9.62 1.34
C ALA A 83 -5.00 -9.57 1.80
N SER A 84 -4.41 -8.37 1.93
CA SER A 84 -3.02 -8.23 2.39
C SER A 84 -2.85 -8.26 3.91
N GLY A 85 -3.92 -8.27 4.68
CA GLY A 85 -3.86 -8.42 6.13
C GLY A 85 -4.93 -7.65 6.90
N MET A 86 -4.90 -7.79 8.23
CA MET A 86 -5.75 -7.09 9.18
C MET A 86 -4.91 -6.53 10.32
N GLY A 87 -5.33 -5.38 10.83
CA GLY A 87 -4.63 -4.72 11.91
C GLY A 87 -3.35 -4.00 11.48
N ALA A 88 -2.69 -3.39 12.44
CA ALA A 88 -1.45 -2.69 12.23
C ALA A 88 -0.62 -2.70 13.52
N TYR A 89 0.69 -2.54 13.39
CA TYR A 89 1.58 -2.41 14.53
C TYR A 89 2.59 -1.27 14.29
N HIS A 90 3.51 -1.08 15.11
CA HIS A 90 4.45 -0.01 15.39
C HIS A 90 3.93 0.98 16.44
N GLY A 91 4.84 1.39 17.33
CA GLY A 91 4.61 2.41 18.34
C GLY A 91 3.27 2.25 19.08
N LYS A 92 2.51 3.33 19.15
CA LYS A 92 1.20 3.35 19.81
C LYS A 92 0.20 2.37 19.18
N HIS A 93 0.24 2.15 17.88
CA HIS A 93 -0.69 1.23 17.19
C HIS A 93 -0.49 -0.21 17.64
N GLY A 94 0.76 -0.64 17.84
CA GLY A 94 1.06 -1.96 18.41
C GLY A 94 0.58 -2.08 19.86
N PHE A 95 0.80 -1.06 20.68
CA PHE A 95 0.30 -1.02 22.05
C PHE A 95 -1.23 -1.11 22.10
N ASP A 96 -1.92 -0.31 21.31
CA ASP A 96 -3.39 -0.27 21.25
C ASP A 96 -3.98 -1.62 20.80
N THR A 97 -3.31 -2.34 19.90
CA THR A 97 -3.76 -3.65 19.43
C THR A 97 -3.89 -4.68 20.57
N PHE A 98 -3.02 -4.59 21.59
CA PHE A 98 -3.04 -5.49 22.75
C PHE A 98 -3.72 -4.88 23.97
N THR A 99 -4.39 -3.73 23.81
CA THR A 99 -5.04 -3.00 24.90
C THR A 99 -6.56 -3.11 24.81
N HIS A 100 -7.20 -3.45 25.92
CA HIS A 100 -8.65 -3.37 26.03
C HIS A 100 -9.06 -2.03 26.63
N TYR A 101 -9.86 -1.28 25.89
CA TYR A 101 -10.44 -0.01 26.38
C TYR A 101 -11.75 -0.28 27.11
N LYS A 102 -11.74 -0.17 28.44
CA LYS A 102 -12.95 -0.27 29.26
C LYS A 102 -13.71 1.06 29.23
N VAL A 103 -14.96 1.00 28.84
CA VAL A 103 -15.85 2.17 28.88
C VAL A 103 -16.57 2.21 30.25
N PRO A 104 -16.27 3.19 31.11
CA PRO A 104 -17.07 3.40 32.34
C PRO A 104 -18.42 4.04 31.99
N THR A 105 -19.49 3.54 32.52
CA THR A 105 -20.83 4.11 32.44
C THR A 105 -21.18 4.78 33.76
#